data_1c23bc9235ffeef0508fc722ec035577
#
_entry.id   1c23bc9235ffeef0508fc722ec035577
#
_cell.length_a   1.000
_cell.length_b   1.000
_cell.length_c   1.000
_cell.angle_alpha   90.00
_cell.angle_beta   90.00
_cell.angle_gamma   90.00
#
_symmetry.space_group_name_H-M   'P 1'
#
loop_
_entity.id
_entity.type
_entity.pdbx_description
1 polymer ?
#
loop_
_entity_poly.entity_id
_entity_poly.type
_entity_poly.pdbx_seq_one_letter_code
_entity_poly.pdbx_strand_id
1 'polypeptide(L)'
;LQPYARQFSLSSLRLSGEYKNEKEAVIVQQGSGYRQGVFRAESYLHLNPRTTVWGHAGYRSGKIKSVCWNETSDFELLYPYIMADTAGGDLNTESYTFCGGYSRIYKHFSWGLSGDYRAMIEYRKTDPRPRNIVSDLKLSGGAAWQVHTRYLIGAAVYGRIYRQRNSIKFFSDLGVSKVYQMLGLGMYSTRFSDGNTGIQYDGGSIGGGIDLVPHDRQGFYGSVHFHKLNIKRTMLAHNYLPLTRLEENSIQG
;
A
#
# COMPACT_ATOMS: atom_id res chain seq x y z
N LEU A 1 -2.21 -4.19 -22.36
CA LEU A 1 -1.29 -5.33 -22.26
C LEU A 1 -1.96 -6.64 -21.79
N GLN A 2 -3.04 -6.59 -20.99
CA GLN A 2 -3.73 -7.81 -20.52
C GLN A 2 -4.24 -8.76 -21.63
N PRO A 3 -4.81 -8.31 -22.76
CA PRO A 3 -5.18 -9.22 -23.85
C PRO A 3 -3.97 -9.92 -24.48
N TYR A 4 -2.83 -9.23 -24.58
CA TYR A 4 -1.58 -9.79 -25.09
C TYR A 4 -0.97 -10.82 -24.13
N ALA A 5 -0.98 -10.54 -22.85
CA ALA A 5 -0.45 -11.41 -21.81
C ALA A 5 -1.16 -12.77 -21.74
N ARG A 6 -2.42 -12.86 -22.20
CA ARG A 6 -3.17 -14.14 -22.22
C ARG A 6 -2.78 -15.09 -23.33
N GLN A 7 -2.22 -14.58 -24.43
CA GLN A 7 -1.89 -15.39 -25.62
C GLN A 7 -0.40 -15.64 -25.78
N PHE A 8 0.44 -14.70 -25.33
CA PHE A 8 1.88 -14.73 -25.58
C PHE A 8 2.67 -14.49 -24.29
N SER A 9 3.87 -15.06 -24.24
CA SER A 9 4.87 -14.67 -23.25
C SER A 9 5.39 -13.27 -23.60
N LEU A 10 5.46 -12.40 -22.61
CA LEU A 10 5.89 -11.03 -22.77
C LEU A 10 6.77 -10.61 -21.60
N SER A 11 7.89 -9.96 -21.90
CA SER A 11 8.66 -9.22 -20.91
C SER A 11 8.80 -7.78 -21.36
N SER A 12 8.64 -6.84 -20.45
CA SER A 12 8.73 -5.42 -20.74
C SER A 12 9.56 -4.68 -19.71
N LEU A 13 10.29 -3.68 -20.17
CA LEU A 13 11.00 -2.72 -19.34
C LEU A 13 10.42 -1.34 -19.62
N ARG A 14 10.11 -0.61 -18.56
CA ARG A 14 9.58 0.75 -18.66
C ARG A 14 10.38 1.69 -17.77
N LEU A 15 10.79 2.80 -18.34
CA LEU A 15 11.34 3.95 -17.63
C LEU A 15 10.41 5.13 -17.89
N SER A 16 9.97 5.81 -16.83
CA SER A 16 9.10 6.97 -16.95
C SER A 16 9.46 8.04 -15.93
N GLY A 17 9.23 9.30 -16.30
CA GLY A 17 9.20 10.43 -15.39
C GLY A 17 7.74 10.82 -15.15
N GLU A 18 7.39 11.04 -13.89
CA GLU A 18 6.05 11.48 -13.49
C GLU A 18 6.15 12.83 -12.77
N TYR A 19 5.25 13.73 -13.13
CA TYR A 19 5.17 15.05 -12.54
C TYR A 19 3.73 15.46 -12.33
N LYS A 20 3.43 15.96 -11.13
CA LYS A 20 2.15 16.58 -10.76
C LYS A 20 2.46 17.87 -10.01
N ASN A 21 1.70 18.93 -10.27
CA ASN A 21 1.79 20.18 -9.53
C ASN A 21 0.42 20.84 -9.49
N GLU A 22 -0.08 21.08 -8.31
CA GLU A 22 -1.34 21.78 -8.03
C GLU A 22 -1.02 23.12 -7.37
N LYS A 23 -1.79 24.14 -7.66
CA LYS A 23 -1.63 25.46 -7.00
C LYS A 23 -1.95 25.37 -5.52
N GLU A 24 -3.00 24.62 -5.19
CA GLU A 24 -3.44 24.34 -3.83
C GLU A 24 -3.68 22.84 -3.69
N ALA A 25 -3.19 22.24 -2.61
CA ALA A 25 -3.41 20.84 -2.33
C ALA A 25 -4.86 20.61 -1.89
N VAL A 26 -5.58 19.70 -2.54
CA VAL A 26 -6.93 19.28 -2.10
C VAL A 26 -6.85 18.60 -0.74
N ILE A 27 -5.82 17.78 -0.52
CA ILE A 27 -5.51 17.13 0.75
C ILE A 27 -4.09 17.54 1.13
N VAL A 28 -3.96 18.50 2.02
CA VAL A 28 -2.66 19.09 2.42
C VAL A 28 -1.70 18.03 3.00
N GLN A 29 -2.24 16.97 3.55
CA GLN A 29 -1.48 15.83 4.10
C GLN A 29 -0.80 14.98 3.02
N GLN A 30 -1.26 15.06 1.78
CA GLN A 30 -0.68 14.34 0.64
C GLN A 30 0.21 15.24 -0.23
N GLY A 31 0.25 16.54 0.10
CA GLY A 31 1.04 17.54 -0.62
C GLY A 31 0.40 18.06 -1.90
N SER A 32 1.04 19.06 -2.50
CA SER A 32 0.56 19.77 -3.70
C SER A 32 1.06 19.17 -5.01
N GLY A 33 1.79 18.07 -4.97
CA GLY A 33 2.28 17.42 -6.17
C GLY A 33 3.52 16.58 -5.93
N TYR A 34 4.07 16.03 -7.01
CA TYR A 34 5.28 15.21 -6.96
C TYR A 34 6.09 15.30 -8.24
N ARG A 35 7.36 14.97 -8.11
CA ARG A 35 8.27 14.71 -9.23
C ARG A 35 9.05 13.46 -8.94
N GLN A 36 8.92 12.44 -9.79
CA GLN A 36 9.53 11.13 -9.56
C GLN A 36 9.94 10.43 -10.85
N GLY A 37 10.99 9.63 -10.75
CA GLY A 37 11.39 8.65 -11.74
C GLY A 37 10.86 7.28 -11.36
N VAL A 38 10.38 6.52 -12.33
CA VAL A 38 9.85 5.16 -12.15
C VAL A 38 10.52 4.22 -13.13
N PHE A 39 11.14 3.17 -12.62
CA PHE A 39 11.59 2.02 -13.39
C PHE A 39 10.71 0.82 -13.07
N ARG A 40 10.28 0.07 -14.10
CA ARG A 40 9.48 -1.13 -13.94
C ARG A 40 9.88 -2.20 -14.94
N ALA A 41 10.17 -3.38 -14.45
CA ALA A 41 10.36 -4.59 -15.21
C ALA A 41 9.18 -5.53 -14.97
N GLU A 42 8.56 -6.03 -16.02
CA GLU A 42 7.43 -6.96 -15.92
C GLU A 42 7.69 -8.16 -16.82
N SER A 43 7.29 -9.32 -16.35
CA SER A 43 7.35 -10.55 -17.15
C SER A 43 6.09 -11.37 -16.94
N TYR A 44 5.61 -11.93 -18.04
CA TYR A 44 4.48 -12.85 -18.10
C TYR A 44 4.84 -13.98 -19.04
N LEU A 45 4.96 -15.19 -18.51
CA LEU A 45 5.48 -16.33 -19.24
C LEU A 45 4.49 -17.50 -19.20
N HIS A 46 4.15 -18.00 -20.36
CA HIS A 46 3.53 -19.32 -20.49
C HIS A 46 4.62 -20.39 -20.50
N LEU A 47 4.78 -21.11 -19.39
CA LEU A 47 5.70 -22.24 -19.34
C LEU A 47 5.21 -23.43 -20.16
N ASN A 48 3.91 -23.57 -20.25
CA ASN A 48 3.20 -24.51 -21.10
C ASN A 48 1.72 -24.08 -21.25
N PRO A 49 0.89 -24.73 -22.10
CA PRO A 49 -0.52 -24.33 -22.30
C PRO A 49 -1.38 -24.28 -21.02
N ARG A 50 -0.92 -24.86 -19.93
CA ARG A 50 -1.68 -24.95 -18.66
C ARG A 50 -1.05 -24.15 -17.52
N THR A 51 0.17 -23.67 -17.68
CA THR A 51 0.94 -23.08 -16.58
C THR A 51 1.46 -21.70 -16.99
N THR A 52 1.14 -20.72 -16.17
CA THR A 52 1.57 -19.34 -16.36
C THR A 52 2.27 -18.84 -15.11
N VAL A 53 3.37 -18.15 -15.28
CA VAL A 53 4.06 -17.39 -14.24
C VAL A 53 4.15 -15.93 -14.66
N TRP A 54 4.04 -15.04 -13.70
CA TRP A 54 4.21 -13.61 -13.93
C TRP A 54 4.93 -12.96 -12.76
N GLY A 55 5.46 -11.81 -13.01
CA GLY A 55 6.07 -11.01 -11.96
C GLY A 55 6.40 -9.61 -12.43
N HIS A 56 6.61 -8.73 -11.48
CA HIS A 56 7.19 -7.43 -11.74
C HIS A 56 8.14 -7.03 -10.63
N ALA A 57 9.14 -6.22 -11.00
CA ALA A 57 9.99 -5.48 -10.10
C ALA A 57 9.91 -4.00 -10.46
N GLY A 58 9.74 -3.14 -9.48
CA GLY A 58 9.62 -1.71 -9.66
C GLY A 58 10.50 -0.94 -8.69
N TYR A 59 11.05 0.17 -9.16
CA TYR A 59 11.73 1.17 -8.35
C TYR A 59 11.16 2.53 -8.67
N ARG A 60 10.83 3.30 -7.64
CA ARG A 60 10.36 4.66 -7.72
C ARG A 60 11.18 5.52 -6.78
N SER A 61 11.66 6.66 -7.28
CA SER A 61 12.38 7.63 -6.47
C SER A 61 11.99 9.04 -6.88
N GLY A 62 11.80 9.90 -5.89
CA GLY A 62 11.40 11.26 -6.17
C GLY A 62 11.14 12.09 -4.93
N LYS A 63 10.31 13.10 -5.13
CA LYS A 63 9.95 14.07 -4.10
C LYS A 63 8.47 14.40 -4.18
N ILE A 64 7.80 14.42 -3.02
CA ILE A 64 6.44 14.91 -2.83
C ILE A 64 6.56 16.34 -2.28
N LYS A 65 5.81 17.27 -2.87
CA LYS A 65 5.93 18.71 -2.56
C LYS A 65 4.92 19.12 -1.50
N SER A 66 5.36 20.01 -0.61
CA SER A 66 4.50 20.76 0.31
C SER A 66 3.53 19.89 1.11
N VAL A 67 4.02 18.78 1.65
CA VAL A 67 3.24 17.96 2.59
C VAL A 67 3.14 18.72 3.90
N CYS A 68 1.93 18.92 4.41
CA CYS A 68 1.65 19.63 5.65
C CYS A 68 0.66 18.83 6.50
N TRP A 69 0.74 18.94 7.82
CA TRP A 69 -0.12 18.20 8.75
C TRP A 69 -0.03 16.67 8.60
N ASN A 70 1.11 16.19 8.13
CA ASN A 70 1.39 14.76 8.02
C ASN A 70 2.90 14.48 8.04
N GLU A 71 3.31 13.65 8.99
CA GLU A 71 4.67 13.14 9.14
C GLU A 71 4.75 11.63 8.88
N THR A 72 3.65 11.02 8.40
CA THR A 72 3.45 9.58 8.29
C THR A 72 3.26 9.18 6.84
N SER A 73 3.95 8.15 6.37
CA SER A 73 3.66 7.55 5.07
C SER A 73 2.33 6.79 5.07
N ASP A 74 1.82 6.46 3.87
CA ASP A 74 0.57 5.73 3.69
C ASP A 74 -0.63 6.39 4.43
N PHE A 75 -0.76 7.71 4.23
CA PHE A 75 -1.76 8.54 4.88
C PHE A 75 -3.17 7.91 4.86
N GLU A 76 -3.65 7.48 3.69
CA GLU A 76 -4.99 6.92 3.54
C GLU A 76 -5.21 5.64 4.35
N LEU A 77 -4.17 4.81 4.48
CA LEU A 77 -4.25 3.56 5.24
C LEU A 77 -4.29 3.80 6.75
N LEU A 78 -3.57 4.83 7.23
CA LEU A 78 -3.35 5.07 8.65
C LEU A 78 -4.24 6.16 9.24
N TYR A 79 -4.87 6.97 8.38
CA TYR A 79 -5.81 8.00 8.82
C TYR A 79 -6.96 7.37 9.65
N PRO A 80 -7.35 7.99 10.77
CA PRO A 80 -6.93 9.31 11.25
C PRO A 80 -5.73 9.30 12.23
N TYR A 81 -5.14 8.16 12.52
CA TYR A 81 -4.13 8.00 13.58
C TYR A 81 -2.70 8.26 13.10
N ILE A 82 -2.48 9.41 12.49
CA ILE A 82 -1.19 9.84 11.95
C ILE A 82 -0.42 10.74 12.92
N MET A 83 0.87 10.97 12.61
CA MET A 83 1.68 12.05 13.20
C MET A 83 1.62 13.26 12.29
N ALA A 84 1.58 14.46 12.87
CA ALA A 84 1.46 15.71 12.14
C ALA A 84 2.35 16.81 12.71
N ASP A 85 2.75 17.74 11.89
CA ASP A 85 3.39 19.02 12.29
C ASP A 85 2.78 20.17 11.50
N THR A 86 3.07 21.40 11.93
CA THR A 86 2.64 22.64 11.27
C THR A 86 3.67 23.20 10.29
N ALA A 87 4.93 22.77 10.38
CA ALA A 87 6.00 23.30 9.54
C ALA A 87 5.88 22.80 8.10
N GLY A 88 5.52 21.52 7.94
CA GLY A 88 5.39 20.90 6.64
C GLY A 88 6.69 20.85 5.83
N GLY A 89 6.57 20.56 4.54
CA GLY A 89 7.68 20.60 3.60
C GLY A 89 7.70 19.45 2.60
N ASP A 90 8.78 19.39 1.82
CA ASP A 90 8.95 18.36 0.80
C ASP A 90 9.46 17.06 1.39
N LEU A 91 8.85 15.95 1.01
CA LEU A 91 9.28 14.59 1.35
C LEU A 91 10.04 13.95 0.19
N ASN A 92 11.23 13.43 0.46
CA ASN A 92 11.92 12.53 -0.46
C ASN A 92 11.35 11.12 -0.27
N THR A 93 11.08 10.42 -1.37
CA THR A 93 10.50 9.07 -1.35
C THR A 93 11.31 8.12 -2.23
N GLU A 94 11.52 6.92 -1.73
CA GLU A 94 12.10 5.80 -2.47
C GLU A 94 11.29 4.54 -2.17
N SER A 95 10.85 3.84 -3.20
CA SER A 95 10.01 2.65 -3.07
C SER A 95 10.46 1.54 -4.00
N TYR A 96 10.53 0.34 -3.47
CA TYR A 96 10.79 -0.90 -4.18
C TYR A 96 9.55 -1.76 -4.13
N THR A 97 9.13 -2.30 -5.26
CA THR A 97 7.98 -3.20 -5.37
C THR A 97 8.39 -4.47 -6.08
N PHE A 98 7.97 -5.60 -5.55
CA PHE A 98 8.16 -6.92 -6.15
C PHE A 98 6.83 -7.66 -6.12
N CYS A 99 6.47 -8.27 -7.23
CA CYS A 99 5.32 -9.14 -7.31
C CYS A 99 5.71 -10.41 -8.06
N GLY A 100 5.17 -11.52 -7.64
CA GLY A 100 5.30 -12.77 -8.35
C GLY A 100 4.05 -13.62 -8.21
N GLY A 101 3.74 -14.39 -9.25
CA GLY A 101 2.60 -15.27 -9.21
C GLY A 101 2.76 -16.47 -10.12
N TYR A 102 1.99 -17.49 -9.79
CA TYR A 102 1.90 -18.74 -10.49
C TYR A 102 0.45 -19.14 -10.65
N SER A 103 0.06 -19.61 -11.82
CA SER A 103 -1.26 -20.19 -12.04
C SER A 103 -1.18 -21.45 -12.88
N ARG A 104 -2.13 -22.36 -12.63
CA ARG A 104 -2.28 -23.59 -13.39
C ARG A 104 -3.74 -23.90 -13.68
N ILE A 105 -4.00 -24.34 -14.89
CA ILE A 105 -5.33 -24.67 -15.40
C ILE A 105 -5.41 -26.19 -15.65
N TYR A 106 -6.48 -26.80 -15.13
CA TYR A 106 -6.84 -28.20 -15.37
C TYR A 106 -8.25 -28.24 -15.94
N LYS A 107 -8.46 -28.66 -17.16
CA LYS A 107 -9.80 -28.77 -17.78
C LYS A 107 -10.80 -27.69 -17.32
N HIS A 108 -11.55 -27.98 -16.25
CA HIS A 108 -12.59 -27.11 -15.68
C HIS A 108 -12.18 -26.41 -14.38
N PHE A 109 -10.97 -26.64 -13.91
CA PHE A 109 -10.46 -26.11 -12.64
C PHE A 109 -9.18 -25.31 -12.89
N SER A 110 -9.04 -24.17 -12.24
CA SER A 110 -7.80 -23.40 -12.22
C SER A 110 -7.50 -22.92 -10.80
N TRP A 111 -6.23 -22.77 -10.50
CA TRP A 111 -5.79 -22.18 -9.24
C TRP A 111 -4.56 -21.32 -9.45
N GLY A 112 -4.31 -20.43 -8.53
CA GLY A 112 -3.14 -19.55 -8.57
C GLY A 112 -2.78 -19.02 -7.20
N LEU A 113 -1.51 -18.66 -7.09
CA LEU A 113 -0.93 -17.99 -5.92
C LEU A 113 -0.17 -16.76 -6.39
N SER A 114 -0.20 -15.70 -5.59
CA SER A 114 0.64 -14.53 -5.83
C SER A 114 1.13 -13.92 -4.53
N GLY A 115 2.28 -13.24 -4.62
CA GLY A 115 2.85 -12.46 -3.55
C GLY A 115 3.25 -11.10 -4.06
N ASP A 116 2.93 -10.05 -3.29
CA ASP A 116 3.29 -8.67 -3.53
C ASP A 116 4.06 -8.14 -2.33
N TYR A 117 5.20 -7.53 -2.56
CA TYR A 117 6.00 -6.92 -1.51
C TYR A 117 6.39 -5.50 -1.87
N ARG A 118 6.24 -4.58 -0.92
CA ARG A 118 6.67 -3.20 -1.04
C ARG A 118 7.55 -2.81 0.15
N ALA A 119 8.73 -2.30 -0.16
CA ALA A 119 9.59 -1.60 0.79
C ALA A 119 9.65 -0.13 0.39
N MET A 120 9.49 0.79 1.35
CA MET A 120 9.52 2.23 1.07
C MET A 120 10.21 2.98 2.19
N ILE A 121 10.92 4.04 1.82
CA ILE A 121 11.42 5.05 2.74
C ILE A 121 10.96 6.42 2.28
N GLU A 122 10.43 7.21 3.22
CA GLU A 122 10.11 8.62 3.03
C GLU A 122 10.72 9.45 4.13
N TYR A 123 11.34 10.57 3.77
CA TYR A 123 12.00 11.42 4.75
C TYR A 123 12.06 12.89 4.32
N ARG A 124 12.14 13.78 5.30
CA ARG A 124 12.39 15.21 5.11
C ARG A 124 13.76 15.60 5.67
N LYS A 125 14.44 16.55 5.01
CA LYS A 125 15.76 17.02 5.41
C LYS A 125 15.74 18.26 6.32
N THR A 126 14.60 18.94 6.39
CA THR A 126 14.36 20.11 7.26
C THR A 126 13.54 19.72 8.48
N ASP A 127 13.74 20.39 9.60
CA ASP A 127 13.03 20.12 10.84
C ASP A 127 11.54 20.51 10.79
N PRO A 128 10.68 19.68 11.37
CA PRO A 128 10.92 18.35 11.90
C PRO A 128 11.32 17.39 10.80
N ARG A 129 12.22 16.42 11.10
CA ARG A 129 12.74 15.44 10.13
C ARG A 129 12.09 14.08 10.32
N PRO A 130 10.92 13.85 9.74
CA PRO A 130 10.34 12.50 9.71
C PRO A 130 11.20 11.58 8.85
N ARG A 131 11.28 10.35 9.29
CA ARG A 131 11.79 9.22 8.51
C ARG A 131 10.86 8.04 8.70
N ASN A 132 10.18 7.68 7.64
CA ASN A 132 9.26 6.56 7.57
C ASN A 132 9.93 5.40 6.83
N ILE A 133 9.86 4.21 7.41
CA ILE A 133 10.32 2.97 6.78
C ILE A 133 9.11 2.03 6.77
N VAL A 134 8.69 1.64 5.58
CA VAL A 134 7.52 0.79 5.35
C VAL A 134 7.93 -0.56 4.79
N SER A 135 7.32 -1.61 5.31
CA SER A 135 7.35 -2.98 4.78
C SER A 135 5.92 -3.49 4.69
N ASP A 136 5.51 -3.93 3.51
CA ASP A 136 4.15 -4.28 3.18
C ASP A 136 4.16 -5.55 2.32
N LEU A 137 3.74 -6.68 2.88
CA LEU A 137 3.68 -7.98 2.22
C LEU A 137 2.24 -8.42 2.10
N LYS A 138 1.80 -8.74 0.89
CA LYS A 138 0.51 -9.35 0.61
C LYS A 138 0.69 -10.70 -0.07
N LEU A 139 0.08 -11.72 0.46
CA LEU A 139 0.00 -13.05 -0.16
C LEU A 139 -1.46 -13.34 -0.50
N SER A 140 -1.70 -13.87 -1.68
CA SER A 140 -3.04 -14.23 -2.14
C SER A 140 -3.06 -15.56 -2.86
N GLY A 141 -4.16 -16.28 -2.71
CA GLY A 141 -4.42 -17.53 -3.39
C GLY A 141 -5.88 -17.63 -3.78
N GLY A 142 -6.13 -18.28 -4.90
CA GLY A 142 -7.48 -18.46 -5.39
C GLY A 142 -7.61 -19.65 -6.31
N ALA A 143 -8.85 -20.07 -6.49
CA ALA A 143 -9.22 -21.13 -7.40
C ALA A 143 -10.54 -20.78 -8.12
N ALA A 144 -10.69 -21.28 -9.32
CA ALA A 144 -11.92 -21.14 -10.07
C ALA A 144 -12.32 -22.47 -10.70
N TRP A 145 -13.61 -22.72 -10.70
CA TRP A 145 -14.21 -23.92 -11.26
C TRP A 145 -15.31 -23.55 -12.26
N GLN A 146 -15.28 -24.18 -13.41
CA GLN A 146 -16.34 -24.08 -14.40
C GLN A 146 -17.50 -25.01 -13.98
N VAL A 147 -18.51 -24.44 -13.33
CA VAL A 147 -19.69 -25.19 -12.83
C VAL A 147 -20.72 -25.45 -13.91
N HIS A 148 -20.72 -24.63 -14.95
CA HIS A 148 -21.59 -24.75 -16.10
C HIS A 148 -20.86 -24.30 -17.36
N THR A 149 -21.32 -24.68 -18.54
CA THR A 149 -20.72 -24.24 -19.83
C THR A 149 -20.65 -22.71 -19.94
N ARG A 150 -21.56 -22.01 -19.31
CA ARG A 150 -21.64 -20.52 -19.32
C ARG A 150 -21.12 -19.84 -18.08
N TYR A 151 -20.84 -20.54 -16.96
CA TYR A 151 -20.51 -19.91 -15.69
C TYR A 151 -19.29 -20.52 -14.99
N LEU A 152 -18.47 -19.65 -14.43
CA LEU A 152 -17.34 -19.94 -13.56
C LEU A 152 -17.66 -19.44 -12.16
N ILE A 153 -17.36 -20.24 -11.14
CA ILE A 153 -17.29 -19.80 -9.75
C ILE A 153 -15.82 -19.70 -9.37
N GLY A 154 -15.42 -18.53 -8.89
CA GLY A 154 -14.11 -18.26 -8.34
C GLY A 154 -14.19 -18.02 -6.84
N ALA A 155 -13.15 -18.45 -6.11
CA ALA A 155 -12.93 -18.07 -4.72
C ALA A 155 -11.47 -17.65 -4.55
N ALA A 156 -11.25 -16.59 -3.77
CA ALA A 156 -9.93 -16.11 -3.46
C ALA A 156 -9.83 -15.67 -2.00
N VAL A 157 -8.63 -15.84 -1.43
CA VAL A 157 -8.28 -15.35 -0.10
C VAL A 157 -6.96 -14.62 -0.16
N TYR A 158 -6.77 -13.63 0.71
CA TYR A 158 -5.49 -12.96 0.86
C TYR A 158 -5.21 -12.60 2.31
N GLY A 159 -3.91 -12.52 2.61
CA GLY A 159 -3.40 -11.98 3.86
C GLY A 159 -2.37 -10.90 3.58
N ARG A 160 -2.37 -9.82 4.38
CA ARG A 160 -1.41 -8.72 4.30
C ARG A 160 -0.76 -8.53 5.66
N ILE A 161 0.55 -8.35 5.66
CA ILE A 161 1.35 -7.95 6.82
C ILE A 161 1.91 -6.57 6.50
N TYR A 162 1.56 -5.60 7.34
CA TYR A 162 1.98 -4.22 7.20
C TYR A 162 2.77 -3.79 8.42
N ARG A 163 3.91 -3.15 8.19
CA ARG A 163 4.71 -2.52 9.23
C ARG A 163 5.24 -1.19 8.73
N GLN A 164 5.06 -0.15 9.53
CA GLN A 164 5.70 1.14 9.33
C GLN A 164 6.36 1.60 10.63
N ARG A 165 7.60 2.04 10.52
CA ARG A 165 8.31 2.73 11.59
C ARG A 165 8.51 4.18 11.17
N ASN A 166 7.93 5.08 11.95
CA ASN A 166 8.11 6.52 11.85
C ASN A 166 9.07 6.98 12.95
N SER A 167 10.03 7.83 12.63
CA SER A 167 10.86 8.53 13.61
C SER A 167 10.98 9.99 13.20
N ILE A 168 10.78 10.89 14.15
CA ILE A 168 10.87 12.34 13.96
C ILE A 168 12.01 12.84 14.81
N LYS A 169 12.94 13.56 14.19
CA LYS A 169 14.10 14.14 14.85
C LYS A 169 14.16 15.65 14.60
N PHE A 170 14.71 16.35 15.58
CA PHE A 170 14.98 17.79 15.55
C PHE A 170 16.46 18.03 15.69
N PHE A 171 17.00 18.93 14.89
CA PHE A 171 18.41 19.27 14.86
C PHE A 171 18.64 20.79 14.99
N SER A 172 17.57 21.59 14.98
CA SER A 172 17.65 23.04 15.14
C SER A 172 17.80 23.42 16.61
N ASP A 173 18.74 24.29 16.92
CA ASP A 173 18.92 24.88 18.26
C ASP A 173 17.93 26.03 18.53
N LEU A 174 17.16 26.47 17.54
CA LEU A 174 16.22 27.59 17.61
C LEU A 174 14.85 27.23 18.23
N GLY A 175 14.70 26.01 18.70
CA GLY A 175 13.47 25.49 19.29
C GLY A 175 12.89 24.31 18.53
N VAL A 176 11.97 23.63 19.17
CA VAL A 176 11.34 22.40 18.68
C VAL A 176 9.92 22.69 18.26
N SER A 177 9.56 22.44 17.02
CA SER A 177 8.16 22.43 16.58
C SER A 177 7.41 21.33 17.29
N LYS A 178 6.15 21.59 17.66
CA LYS A 178 5.29 20.56 18.24
C LYS A 178 4.90 19.53 17.21
N VAL A 179 4.96 18.27 17.59
CA VAL A 179 4.43 17.16 16.84
C VAL A 179 3.09 16.76 17.45
N TYR A 180 2.08 16.66 16.62
CA TYR A 180 0.72 16.33 17.03
C TYR A 180 0.43 14.87 16.71
N GLN A 181 -0.13 14.18 17.68
CA GLN A 181 -0.64 12.83 17.49
C GLN A 181 -2.13 12.92 17.20
N MET A 182 -2.53 12.73 15.95
CA MET A 182 -3.93 12.79 15.56
C MET A 182 -4.70 11.59 16.14
N LEU A 183 -5.91 11.88 16.64
CA LEU A 183 -6.79 10.93 17.32
C LEU A 183 -8.12 10.72 16.59
N GLY A 184 -8.35 11.42 15.48
CA GLY A 184 -9.59 11.42 14.74
C GLY A 184 -10.54 12.56 15.15
N LEU A 185 -11.53 12.84 14.30
CA LEU A 185 -12.55 13.88 14.50
C LEU A 185 -11.96 15.27 14.81
N GLY A 186 -10.80 15.59 14.25
CA GLY A 186 -10.11 16.85 14.51
C GLY A 186 -9.37 16.93 15.86
N MET A 187 -9.48 15.90 16.69
CA MET A 187 -8.78 15.85 17.97
C MET A 187 -7.32 15.44 17.81
N TYR A 188 -6.46 15.97 18.65
CA TYR A 188 -5.04 15.63 18.73
C TYR A 188 -4.53 15.64 20.16
N SER A 189 -3.39 14.97 20.38
CA SER A 189 -2.63 15.00 21.61
C SER A 189 -1.23 15.53 21.33
N THR A 190 -0.73 16.37 22.23
CA THR A 190 0.66 16.85 22.24
C THR A 190 1.51 16.11 23.28
N ARG A 191 0.97 15.09 23.90
CA ARG A 191 1.69 14.29 24.89
C ARG A 191 2.88 13.60 24.23
N PHE A 192 4.07 13.72 24.81
CA PHE A 192 5.33 13.22 24.27
C PHE A 192 5.75 13.83 22.92
N SER A 193 5.36 15.09 22.69
CA SER A 193 5.66 15.82 21.43
C SER A 193 6.90 16.69 21.50
N ASP A 194 7.48 16.85 22.68
CA ASP A 194 8.64 17.70 22.90
C ASP A 194 9.93 16.92 22.66
N GLY A 195 10.53 17.12 21.49
CA GLY A 195 11.78 16.47 21.08
C GLY A 195 11.61 15.26 20.16
N ASN A 196 12.67 14.46 20.12
CA ASN A 196 12.70 13.29 19.26
C ASN A 196 11.63 12.26 19.66
N THR A 197 10.82 11.84 18.70
CA THR A 197 9.75 10.87 18.93
C THR A 197 9.72 9.80 17.85
N GLY A 198 9.07 8.69 18.11
CA GLY A 198 8.93 7.61 17.16
C GLY A 198 7.68 6.78 17.41
N ILE A 199 7.04 6.41 16.31
CA ILE A 199 5.81 5.60 16.30
C ILE A 199 6.03 4.39 15.40
N GLN A 200 5.46 3.28 15.80
CA GLN A 200 5.39 2.07 14.98
C GLN A 200 3.93 1.69 14.74
N TYR A 201 3.64 1.35 13.50
CA TYR A 201 2.36 0.79 13.07
C TYR A 201 2.62 -0.65 12.65
N ASP A 202 1.96 -1.59 13.32
CA ASP A 202 2.05 -3.02 13.04
C ASP A 202 0.65 -3.60 12.87
N GLY A 203 0.48 -4.38 11.84
CA GLY A 203 -0.79 -5.05 11.60
C GLY A 203 -0.89 -5.61 10.20
N GLY A 204 -2.09 -5.63 9.69
CA GLY A 204 -2.37 -6.13 8.36
C GLY A 204 -3.85 -6.36 8.14
N SER A 205 -4.15 -7.06 7.07
CA SER A 205 -5.51 -7.41 6.74
C SER A 205 -5.63 -8.85 6.27
N ILE A 206 -6.81 -9.39 6.43
CA ILE A 206 -7.24 -10.63 5.81
C ILE A 206 -8.53 -10.36 5.05
N GLY A 207 -8.67 -11.00 3.91
CA GLY A 207 -9.89 -10.89 3.13
C GLY A 207 -10.04 -12.04 2.17
N GLY A 208 -11.21 -12.12 1.56
CA GLY A 208 -11.52 -13.12 0.57
C GLY A 208 -12.87 -12.86 -0.07
N GLY A 209 -13.16 -13.59 -1.12
CA GLY A 209 -14.42 -13.43 -1.81
C GLY A 209 -14.74 -14.62 -2.70
N ILE A 210 -15.97 -14.61 -3.13
CA ILE A 210 -16.53 -15.57 -4.10
C ILE A 210 -17.13 -14.75 -5.24
N ASP A 211 -16.80 -15.14 -6.47
CA ASP A 211 -17.27 -14.50 -7.68
C ASP A 211 -17.97 -15.53 -8.58
N LEU A 212 -19.12 -15.16 -9.12
CA LEU A 212 -19.78 -15.85 -10.22
C LEU A 212 -19.62 -15.02 -11.48
N VAL A 213 -18.98 -15.58 -12.49
CA VAL A 213 -18.62 -14.87 -13.72
C VAL A 213 -19.06 -15.68 -14.93
N PRO A 214 -19.76 -15.08 -15.92
CA PRO A 214 -20.06 -15.75 -17.16
C PRO A 214 -18.79 -15.97 -17.99
N HIS A 215 -18.66 -17.15 -18.59
CA HIS A 215 -17.48 -17.57 -19.35
C HIS A 215 -17.26 -16.70 -20.62
N ASP A 216 -18.32 -16.32 -21.27
CA ASP A 216 -18.34 -15.49 -22.49
C ASP A 216 -18.44 -13.98 -22.22
N ARG A 217 -18.37 -13.59 -20.93
CA ARG A 217 -18.52 -12.21 -20.45
C ARG A 217 -19.91 -11.60 -20.73
N GLN A 218 -20.90 -12.41 -21.05
CA GLN A 218 -22.28 -12.01 -21.26
C GLN A 218 -23.18 -12.76 -20.28
N GLY A 219 -23.96 -12.03 -19.48
CA GLY A 219 -24.88 -12.61 -18.51
C GLY A 219 -24.79 -11.99 -17.13
N PHE A 220 -25.23 -12.72 -16.14
CA PHE A 220 -25.25 -12.26 -14.75
C PHE A 220 -23.86 -12.38 -14.11
N TYR A 221 -23.46 -11.34 -13.37
CA TYR A 221 -22.29 -11.28 -12.52
C TYR A 221 -22.73 -11.17 -11.07
N GLY A 222 -22.10 -11.92 -10.19
CA GLY A 222 -22.32 -11.81 -8.76
C GLY A 222 -21.02 -11.92 -8.02
N SER A 223 -20.85 -11.12 -6.98
CA SER A 223 -19.66 -11.19 -6.13
C SER A 223 -20.03 -10.91 -4.67
N VAL A 224 -19.32 -11.55 -3.76
CA VAL A 224 -19.36 -11.24 -2.33
C VAL A 224 -17.95 -11.26 -1.81
N HIS A 225 -17.49 -10.15 -1.25
CA HIS A 225 -16.15 -9.99 -0.70
C HIS A 225 -16.22 -9.53 0.75
N PHE A 226 -15.34 -10.06 1.58
CA PHE A 226 -15.11 -9.58 2.93
C PHE A 226 -13.67 -9.10 3.08
N HIS A 227 -13.48 -8.10 3.92
CA HIS A 227 -12.19 -7.54 4.28
C HIS A 227 -12.18 -7.18 5.76
N LYS A 228 -11.09 -7.52 6.44
CA LYS A 228 -10.83 -7.12 7.82
C LYS A 228 -9.42 -6.57 7.92
N LEU A 229 -9.31 -5.32 8.35
CA LEU A 229 -8.06 -4.62 8.63
C LEU A 229 -7.88 -4.46 10.14
N ASN A 230 -6.64 -4.61 10.61
CA ASN A 230 -6.26 -4.35 11.99
C ASN A 230 -4.83 -3.80 12.02
N ILE A 231 -4.66 -2.57 12.49
CA ILE A 231 -3.36 -1.93 12.65
C ILE A 231 -3.26 -1.34 14.05
N LYS A 232 -2.23 -1.75 14.78
CA LYS A 232 -1.89 -1.24 16.10
C LYS A 232 -0.84 -0.13 15.94
N ARG A 233 -1.06 0.98 16.63
CA ARG A 233 -0.12 2.10 16.76
C ARG A 233 0.55 2.03 18.11
N THR A 234 1.88 2.06 18.14
CA THR A 234 2.70 1.94 19.34
C THR A 234 3.76 3.03 19.35
N MET A 235 3.95 3.70 20.49
CA MET A 235 5.05 4.65 20.69
C MET A 235 6.33 3.89 21.00
N LEU A 236 7.42 4.20 20.27
CA LEU A 236 8.73 3.54 20.45
C LEU A 236 9.48 4.07 21.69
N ALA A 237 9.30 5.35 22.01
CA ALA A 237 9.72 5.91 23.30
C ALA A 237 8.83 5.34 24.42
N HIS A 238 9.31 5.29 25.65
CA HIS A 238 8.54 4.83 26.81
C HIS A 238 8.08 3.36 26.76
N ASN A 239 9.00 2.44 26.47
CA ASN A 239 8.78 0.99 26.54
C ASN A 239 7.62 0.46 25.67
N TYR A 240 7.53 0.93 24.43
CA TYR A 240 6.51 0.47 23.46
C TYR A 240 5.07 0.66 23.94
N LEU A 241 4.76 1.86 24.39
CA LEU A 241 3.43 2.20 24.87
C LEU A 241 2.39 2.06 23.73
N PRO A 242 1.39 1.18 23.87
CA PRO A 242 0.31 1.10 22.88
C PRO A 242 -0.55 2.36 22.97
N LEU A 243 -0.85 2.98 21.81
CA LEU A 243 -1.62 4.22 21.73
C LEU A 243 -3.04 3.98 21.22
N THR A 244 -3.15 3.44 20.02
CA THR A 244 -4.43 3.26 19.35
C THR A 244 -4.42 2.00 18.48
N ARG A 245 -5.62 1.57 18.10
CA ARG A 245 -5.85 0.46 17.19
C ARG A 245 -6.87 0.88 16.13
N LEU A 246 -6.52 0.71 14.88
CA LEU A 246 -7.41 0.88 13.75
C LEU A 246 -7.98 -0.48 13.38
N GLU A 247 -9.30 -0.59 13.40
CA GLU A 247 -10.03 -1.78 12.95
C GLU A 247 -11.08 -1.39 11.91
N GLU A 248 -11.10 -2.11 10.82
CA GLU A 248 -12.10 -1.96 9.77
C GLU A 248 -12.61 -3.34 9.36
N ASN A 249 -13.92 -3.46 9.24
CA ASN A 249 -14.56 -4.65 8.69
C ASN A 249 -15.50 -4.19 7.60
N SER A 250 -15.39 -4.76 6.40
CA SER A 250 -16.28 -4.46 5.29
C SER A 250 -16.76 -5.73 4.58
N ILE A 251 -17.99 -5.68 4.12
CA ILE A 251 -18.58 -6.69 3.24
C ILE A 251 -19.15 -5.93 2.06
N GLN A 252 -18.81 -6.38 0.86
CA GLN A 252 -19.24 -5.81 -0.41
C GLN A 252 -19.90 -6.93 -1.24
N GLY A 253 -20.98 -6.62 -1.91
CA GLY A 253 -21.73 -7.53 -2.79
C GLY A 253 -22.13 -6.87 -4.10
#